data_47e9e99f17512d6966e527cedcce5993
#
_entry.id   47e9e99f17512d6966e527cedcce5993
#
_cell.length_a   1.000
_cell.length_b   1.000
_cell.length_c   1.000
_cell.angle_alpha   90.00
_cell.angle_beta   90.00
_cell.angle_gamma   90.00
#
_symmetry.space_group_name_H-M   'P 1'
#
loop_
_entity.id
_entity.type
_entity.pdbx_description
1 polymer ?
#
loop_
_entity_poly.entity_id
_entity_poly.type
_entity_poly.pdbx_seq_one_letter_code
_entity_poly.pdbx_strand_id
1 'polypeptide(L)'
;MNKGLYGGELDIYGHDEVIDLLLQMSDNLLQKKQSDLLGKRVHPIKVSDGEQREILGKPTAFFDIKSTKAKQFGFCMEYEEGKKLTCCGDEPYNPCEEKYARKSEWLLHEAFCLFYEADIFSPYEKHHSTVKDACTLAKELEVKNLLLYHTEDKNIKNRKALYTAEGRQHFDGNIYVPNDLEKFVL
;
A
#
# COMPACT_ATOMS: atom_id res chain seq x y z
N MET A 1 -7.07 -24.94 -3.19
CA MET A 1 -6.94 -24.79 -1.74
C MET A 1 -6.86 -26.17 -1.12
N ASN A 2 -5.74 -26.46 -0.46
CA ASN A 2 -5.63 -27.70 0.28
C ASN A 2 -6.65 -27.72 1.42
N LYS A 3 -7.39 -28.81 1.52
CA LYS A 3 -8.34 -29.01 2.62
C LYS A 3 -7.55 -28.91 3.93
N GLY A 4 -7.78 -27.86 4.71
CA GLY A 4 -7.29 -27.73 6.07
C GLY A 4 -6.34 -26.56 6.39
N LEU A 5 -5.87 -25.76 5.42
CA LEU A 5 -4.94 -24.65 5.70
C LEU A 5 -5.60 -23.35 6.18
N TYR A 6 -6.86 -23.12 5.83
CA TYR A 6 -7.59 -21.93 6.27
C TYR A 6 -9.07 -22.25 6.49
N GLY A 7 -9.52 -22.14 7.72
CA GLY A 7 -10.91 -22.45 8.15
C GLY A 7 -11.81 -21.22 8.30
N GLY A 8 -11.27 -20.00 8.17
CA GLY A 8 -11.98 -18.75 8.41
C GLY A 8 -12.67 -18.16 7.18
N GLU A 9 -13.16 -16.92 7.33
CA GLU A 9 -13.68 -16.07 6.28
C GLU A 9 -12.62 -15.05 5.87
N LEU A 10 -12.73 -14.50 4.64
CA LEU A 10 -11.82 -13.51 4.09
C LEU A 10 -12.64 -12.37 3.49
N ASP A 11 -12.49 -11.18 4.02
CA ASP A 11 -13.00 -9.95 3.42
C ASP A 11 -11.95 -9.33 2.50
N ILE A 12 -12.37 -8.95 1.28
CA ILE A 12 -11.53 -8.29 0.28
C ILE A 12 -12.16 -6.93 -0.01
N TYR A 13 -11.53 -5.86 0.45
CA TYR A 13 -11.99 -4.49 0.23
C TYR A 13 -11.33 -3.89 -1.01
N GLY A 14 -12.10 -3.24 -1.86
CA GLY A 14 -11.60 -2.57 -3.05
C GLY A 14 -12.63 -1.62 -3.66
N HIS A 15 -12.18 -0.71 -4.52
CA HIS A 15 -13.12 0.11 -5.28
C HIS A 15 -13.96 -0.74 -6.24
N ASP A 16 -15.02 -0.15 -6.78
CA ASP A 16 -16.00 -0.84 -7.64
C ASP A 16 -15.36 -1.59 -8.80
N GLU A 17 -14.50 -0.93 -9.59
CA GLU A 17 -13.90 -1.51 -10.79
C GLU A 17 -13.03 -2.75 -10.47
N VAL A 18 -12.18 -2.69 -9.41
CA VAL A 18 -11.33 -3.83 -9.05
C VAL A 18 -12.14 -5.00 -8.50
N ILE A 19 -13.20 -4.73 -7.74
CA ILE A 19 -14.07 -5.79 -7.23
C ILE A 19 -14.87 -6.42 -8.36
N ASP A 20 -15.42 -5.64 -9.31
CA ASP A 20 -16.13 -6.18 -10.47
C ASP A 20 -15.21 -7.03 -11.35
N LEU A 21 -13.99 -6.57 -11.59
CA LEU A 21 -12.98 -7.34 -12.33
C LEU A 21 -12.61 -8.64 -11.60
N LEU A 22 -12.41 -8.59 -10.28
CA LEU A 22 -12.13 -9.78 -9.46
C LEU A 22 -13.23 -10.82 -9.59
N LEU A 23 -14.50 -10.40 -9.52
CA LEU A 23 -15.65 -11.29 -9.67
C LEU A 23 -15.69 -11.90 -11.07
N GLN A 24 -15.56 -11.08 -12.11
CA GLN A 24 -15.55 -11.52 -13.50
C GLN A 24 -14.42 -12.52 -13.77
N MET A 25 -13.21 -12.25 -13.31
CA MET A 25 -12.07 -13.17 -13.47
C MET A 25 -12.29 -14.46 -12.70
N SER A 26 -12.86 -14.38 -11.51
CA SER A 26 -13.16 -15.56 -10.69
C SER A 26 -14.16 -16.49 -11.37
N ASP A 27 -15.20 -15.95 -11.97
CA ASP A 27 -16.21 -16.74 -12.68
C ASP A 27 -15.64 -17.43 -13.93
N ASN A 28 -14.69 -16.77 -14.61
CA ASN A 28 -14.13 -17.29 -15.86
C ASN A 28 -12.93 -18.25 -15.66
N LEU A 29 -12.14 -18.07 -14.58
CA LEU A 29 -10.85 -18.76 -14.41
C LEU A 29 -10.87 -19.80 -13.30
N LEU A 30 -11.73 -19.67 -12.30
CA LEU A 30 -11.76 -20.60 -11.18
C LEU A 30 -12.64 -21.81 -11.45
N GLN A 31 -12.27 -22.95 -10.87
CA GLN A 31 -13.16 -24.09 -10.85
C GLN A 31 -14.39 -23.77 -10.00
N LYS A 32 -15.54 -24.32 -10.38
CA LYS A 32 -16.83 -24.09 -9.68
C LYS A 32 -16.74 -24.22 -8.15
N LYS A 33 -16.04 -25.24 -7.63
CA LYS A 33 -15.82 -25.43 -6.19
C LYS A 33 -15.04 -24.27 -5.50
N GLN A 34 -14.31 -23.48 -6.28
CA GLN A 34 -13.54 -22.31 -5.79
C GLN A 34 -14.40 -21.05 -5.92
N SER A 35 -15.04 -20.83 -7.06
CA SER A 35 -15.94 -19.68 -7.24
C SER A 35 -17.15 -19.74 -6.29
N ASP A 36 -17.64 -20.94 -5.94
CA ASP A 36 -18.71 -21.14 -4.97
C ASP A 36 -18.34 -20.67 -3.51
N LEU A 37 -17.08 -20.32 -3.26
CA LEU A 37 -16.66 -19.71 -2.00
C LEU A 37 -16.94 -18.20 -1.94
N LEU A 38 -17.05 -17.55 -3.10
CA LEU A 38 -17.41 -16.15 -3.17
C LEU A 38 -18.82 -15.92 -2.60
N GLY A 39 -18.96 -14.92 -1.75
CA GLY A 39 -20.19 -14.63 -1.02
C GLY A 39 -20.52 -15.57 0.12
N LYS A 40 -19.70 -16.63 0.36
CA LYS A 40 -19.88 -17.58 1.47
C LYS A 40 -18.74 -17.55 2.49
N ARG A 41 -17.51 -17.51 2.02
CA ARG A 41 -16.29 -17.48 2.83
C ARG A 41 -15.29 -16.43 2.36
N VAL A 42 -15.43 -15.98 1.12
CA VAL A 42 -14.65 -14.88 0.53
C VAL A 42 -15.64 -13.81 0.16
N HIS A 43 -15.54 -12.65 0.77
CA HIS A 43 -16.48 -11.55 0.64
C HIS A 43 -15.82 -10.38 -0.07
N PRO A 44 -15.94 -10.26 -1.40
CA PRO A 44 -15.54 -9.04 -2.12
C PRO A 44 -16.47 -7.89 -1.74
N ILE A 45 -15.88 -6.84 -1.19
CA ILE A 45 -16.61 -5.71 -0.61
C ILE A 45 -16.19 -4.43 -1.32
N LYS A 46 -17.14 -3.77 -1.98
CA LYS A 46 -16.91 -2.47 -2.62
C LYS A 46 -16.84 -1.38 -1.56
N VAL A 47 -15.87 -0.49 -1.72
CA VAL A 47 -15.72 0.72 -0.92
C VAL A 47 -15.64 1.94 -1.82
N SER A 48 -16.11 3.08 -1.32
CA SER A 48 -16.15 4.36 -2.02
C SER A 48 -15.09 5.32 -1.48
N ASP A 49 -14.77 6.37 -2.25
CA ASP A 49 -13.87 7.44 -1.81
C ASP A 49 -14.40 8.12 -0.54
N GLY A 50 -13.56 8.18 0.48
CA GLY A 50 -13.88 8.72 1.80
C GLY A 50 -14.71 7.80 2.70
N GLU A 51 -15.06 6.61 2.24
CA GLU A 51 -15.84 5.65 3.03
C GLU A 51 -15.03 5.16 4.24
N GLN A 52 -15.72 5.08 5.39
CA GLN A 52 -15.17 4.55 6.63
C GLN A 52 -15.82 3.23 6.99
N ARG A 53 -14.98 2.29 7.44
CA ARG A 53 -15.41 0.99 7.94
C ARG A 53 -14.60 0.58 9.16
N GLU A 54 -15.14 -0.34 9.93
CA GLU A 54 -14.39 -1.02 10.97
C GLU A 54 -13.73 -2.28 10.37
N ILE A 55 -12.39 -2.32 10.38
CA ILE A 55 -11.59 -3.44 9.91
C ILE A 55 -10.80 -4.00 11.09
N LEU A 56 -11.02 -5.27 11.43
CA LEU A 56 -10.39 -5.91 12.60
C LEU A 56 -10.59 -5.12 13.90
N GLY A 57 -11.76 -4.50 14.07
CA GLY A 57 -12.06 -3.65 15.23
C GLY A 57 -11.37 -2.28 15.22
N LYS A 58 -10.89 -1.82 14.05
CA LYS A 58 -10.18 -0.55 13.89
C LYS A 58 -10.87 0.34 12.85
N PRO A 59 -11.10 1.62 13.18
CA PRO A 59 -11.61 2.58 12.20
C PRO A 59 -10.65 2.70 11.02
N THR A 60 -11.18 2.51 9.82
CA THR A 60 -10.40 2.53 8.57
C THR A 60 -11.14 3.35 7.53
N ALA A 61 -10.47 4.37 6.98
CA ALA A 61 -10.96 5.17 5.86
C ALA A 61 -10.30 4.72 4.57
N PHE A 62 -11.07 4.59 3.50
CA PHE A 62 -10.59 4.34 2.14
C PHE A 62 -10.64 5.62 1.33
N PHE A 63 -9.67 5.84 0.45
CA PHE A 63 -9.62 7.06 -0.35
C PHE A 63 -9.03 6.81 -1.73
N ASP A 64 -9.57 7.50 -2.72
CA ASP A 64 -9.07 7.50 -4.10
C ASP A 64 -7.81 8.35 -4.18
N ILE A 65 -6.67 7.75 -4.56
CA ILE A 65 -5.39 8.45 -4.69
C ILE A 65 -5.29 9.31 -5.96
N LYS A 66 -6.33 9.31 -6.80
CA LYS A 66 -6.38 10.01 -8.09
C LYS A 66 -5.28 9.56 -9.04
N SER A 67 -5.07 8.24 -9.10
CA SER A 67 -4.11 7.63 -10.02
C SER A 67 -4.33 8.08 -11.46
N THR A 68 -3.23 8.28 -12.18
CA THR A 68 -3.23 8.70 -13.57
C THR A 68 -3.36 7.53 -14.56
N LYS A 69 -3.22 6.30 -14.09
CA LYS A 69 -3.26 5.08 -14.90
C LYS A 69 -4.62 4.38 -14.76
N ALA A 70 -4.81 3.68 -13.67
CA ALA A 70 -6.04 2.98 -13.33
C ALA A 70 -6.50 3.44 -11.96
N LYS A 71 -7.78 3.43 -11.70
CA LYS A 71 -8.34 3.78 -10.39
C LYS A 71 -7.65 2.98 -9.30
N GLN A 72 -7.15 3.66 -8.28
CA GLN A 72 -6.48 3.05 -7.12
C GLN A 72 -6.94 3.71 -5.84
N PHE A 73 -7.02 2.92 -4.78
CA PHE A 73 -7.36 3.41 -3.45
C PHE A 73 -6.21 3.17 -2.47
N GLY A 74 -6.00 4.17 -1.64
CA GLY A 74 -5.26 4.07 -0.39
C GLY A 74 -6.19 3.78 0.78
N PHE A 75 -5.61 3.57 1.97
CA PHE A 75 -6.37 3.47 3.20
C PHE A 75 -5.62 4.09 4.39
N CYS A 76 -6.38 4.53 5.37
CA CYS A 76 -5.86 5.04 6.64
C CYS A 76 -6.59 4.33 7.78
N MET A 77 -5.84 3.57 8.59
CA MET A 77 -6.36 2.82 9.75
C MET A 77 -5.87 3.46 11.04
N GLU A 78 -6.77 3.78 11.94
CA GLU A 78 -6.41 4.13 13.31
C GLU A 78 -6.31 2.86 14.16
N TYR A 79 -5.10 2.33 14.30
CA TYR A 79 -4.88 1.05 14.97
C TYR A 79 -4.75 1.16 16.50
N GLU A 80 -4.46 2.37 17.00
CA GLU A 80 -4.46 2.77 18.40
C GLU A 80 -4.90 4.23 18.47
N GLU A 81 -5.41 4.70 19.61
CA GLU A 81 -5.89 6.08 19.78
C GLU A 81 -4.82 7.09 19.35
N GLY A 82 -5.15 7.89 18.35
CA GLY A 82 -4.27 8.90 17.76
C GLY A 82 -3.10 8.33 16.91
N LYS A 83 -2.98 7.01 16.74
CA LYS A 83 -1.94 6.39 15.92
C LYS A 83 -2.52 5.84 14.62
N LYS A 84 -2.11 6.42 13.51
CA LYS A 84 -2.57 6.07 12.17
C LYS A 84 -1.50 5.31 11.40
N LEU A 85 -1.94 4.28 10.68
CA LEU A 85 -1.21 3.66 9.59
C LEU A 85 -1.89 4.07 8.28
N THR A 86 -1.15 4.72 7.37
CA THR A 86 -1.68 5.16 6.08
C THR A 86 -0.87 4.52 4.95
N CYS A 87 -1.59 3.93 3.98
CA CYS A 87 -1.03 3.38 2.76
C CYS A 87 -1.49 4.23 1.57
N CYS A 88 -0.53 4.80 0.83
CA CYS A 88 -0.78 5.78 -0.24
C CYS A 88 -0.87 5.15 -1.64
N GLY A 89 -0.97 3.81 -1.76
CA GLY A 89 -1.11 3.15 -3.07
C GLY A 89 0.23 3.05 -3.81
N ASP A 90 0.17 2.90 -5.14
CA ASP A 90 1.28 2.52 -6.01
C ASP A 90 1.60 3.60 -7.07
N GLU A 91 1.49 4.86 -6.69
CA GLU A 91 1.88 6.03 -7.47
C GLU A 91 2.46 7.12 -6.56
N PRO A 92 3.11 8.17 -7.14
CA PRO A 92 3.54 9.32 -6.38
C PRO A 92 2.38 9.96 -5.61
N TYR A 93 2.70 10.43 -4.42
CA TYR A 93 1.74 11.10 -3.54
C TYR A 93 0.94 12.21 -4.26
N ASN A 94 -0.38 12.22 -4.01
CA ASN A 94 -1.27 13.27 -4.46
C ASN A 94 -1.73 14.12 -3.25
N PRO A 95 -1.79 15.47 -3.36
CA PRO A 95 -2.22 16.33 -2.26
C PRO A 95 -3.60 16.00 -1.67
N CYS A 96 -4.48 15.31 -2.40
CA CYS A 96 -5.77 14.86 -1.87
C CYS A 96 -5.64 13.85 -0.72
N GLU A 97 -4.48 13.20 -0.58
CA GLU A 97 -4.17 12.23 0.45
C GLU A 97 -3.73 12.88 1.78
N GLU A 98 -3.41 14.20 1.78
CA GLU A 98 -2.80 14.88 2.92
C GLU A 98 -3.57 14.69 4.23
N LYS A 99 -4.87 14.80 4.18
CA LYS A 99 -5.75 14.67 5.39
C LYS A 99 -5.63 13.27 6.05
N TYR A 100 -5.22 12.26 5.29
CA TYR A 100 -4.99 10.90 5.77
C TYR A 100 -3.53 10.68 6.17
N ALA A 101 -2.59 11.12 5.33
CA ALA A 101 -1.17 10.82 5.46
C ALA A 101 -0.44 11.71 6.48
N ARG A 102 -0.84 12.99 6.63
CA ARG A 102 -0.18 13.91 7.55
C ARG A 102 -0.22 13.41 8.99
N LYS A 103 0.94 13.44 9.66
CA LYS A 103 1.14 12.99 11.05
C LYS A 103 0.78 11.52 11.29
N SER A 104 0.87 10.68 10.25
CA SER A 104 0.74 9.25 10.44
C SER A 104 1.87 8.72 11.32
N GLU A 105 1.55 7.81 12.23
CA GLU A 105 2.57 7.04 12.96
C GLU A 105 3.35 6.15 11.99
N TRP A 106 2.66 5.54 11.03
CA TRP A 106 3.21 4.75 9.93
C TRP A 106 2.69 5.24 8.59
N LEU A 107 3.59 5.57 7.67
CA LEU A 107 3.30 5.82 6.27
C LEU A 107 3.89 4.69 5.43
N LEU A 108 3.05 4.04 4.64
CA LEU A 108 3.44 3.08 3.62
C LEU A 108 3.41 3.81 2.28
N HIS A 109 4.56 3.94 1.62
CA HIS A 109 4.68 4.67 0.36
C HIS A 109 5.59 3.91 -0.61
N GLU A 110 5.28 4.00 -1.90
CA GLU A 110 6.12 3.41 -2.94
C GLU A 110 7.44 4.18 -3.05
N ALA A 111 8.51 3.47 -3.41
CA ALA A 111 9.81 4.04 -3.74
C ALA A 111 10.52 3.14 -4.76
N PHE A 112 10.22 3.36 -6.03
CA PHE A 112 10.57 2.44 -7.10
C PHE A 112 12.09 2.21 -7.20
N CYS A 113 12.90 3.28 -7.14
CA CYS A 113 14.36 3.17 -7.22
C CYS A 113 15.06 4.23 -6.38
N LEU A 114 16.37 4.10 -6.26
CA LEU A 114 17.24 5.14 -5.70
C LEU A 114 17.25 6.37 -6.64
N PHE A 115 17.32 7.57 -6.09
CA PHE A 115 17.33 8.80 -6.86
C PHE A 115 18.52 8.88 -7.83
N TYR A 116 19.70 8.43 -7.39
CA TYR A 116 20.88 8.44 -8.27
C TYR A 116 20.81 7.39 -9.40
N GLU A 117 19.85 6.50 -9.39
CA GLU A 117 19.57 5.55 -10.47
C GLU A 117 18.34 5.96 -11.32
N ALA A 118 17.77 7.15 -11.08
CA ALA A 118 16.58 7.62 -11.79
C ALA A 118 16.73 7.62 -13.32
N ASP A 119 17.91 7.97 -13.82
CA ASP A 119 18.20 7.95 -15.27
C ASP A 119 18.18 6.54 -15.86
N ILE A 120 18.44 5.51 -15.04
CA ILE A 120 18.43 4.09 -15.47
C ILE A 120 17.00 3.56 -15.51
N PHE A 121 16.19 3.91 -14.51
CA PHE A 121 14.87 3.32 -14.29
C PHE A 121 13.71 4.18 -14.81
N SER A 122 13.95 5.47 -15.10
CA SER A 122 12.93 6.45 -15.54
C SER A 122 11.67 6.41 -14.68
N PRO A 123 11.76 6.56 -13.32
CA PRO A 123 10.62 6.40 -12.42
C PRO A 123 9.52 7.43 -12.74
N TYR A 124 9.87 8.65 -13.02
CA TYR A 124 8.91 9.73 -13.27
C TYR A 124 8.07 9.51 -14.53
N GLU A 125 8.69 8.98 -15.61
CA GLU A 125 7.97 8.60 -16.83
C GLU A 125 7.01 7.43 -16.59
N LYS A 126 7.30 6.59 -15.59
CA LYS A 126 6.48 5.45 -15.20
C LYS A 126 5.48 5.80 -14.09
N HIS A 127 5.41 7.07 -13.70
CA HIS A 127 4.60 7.54 -12.57
C HIS A 127 4.94 6.82 -11.26
N HIS A 128 6.22 6.87 -10.88
CA HIS A 128 6.73 6.37 -9.61
C HIS A 128 7.67 7.38 -8.94
N SER A 129 7.81 7.27 -7.63
CA SER A 129 8.72 8.06 -6.82
C SER A 129 10.07 7.36 -6.65
N THR A 130 11.08 8.13 -6.30
CA THR A 130 12.36 7.62 -5.81
C THR A 130 12.37 7.56 -4.28
N VAL A 131 13.38 6.92 -3.71
CA VAL A 131 13.60 6.92 -2.25
C VAL A 131 13.70 8.34 -1.69
N LYS A 132 14.41 9.24 -2.40
CA LYS A 132 14.51 10.65 -2.03
C LYS A 132 13.15 11.32 -1.96
N ASP A 133 12.29 11.10 -2.97
CA ASP A 133 10.96 11.72 -3.04
C ASP A 133 10.09 11.24 -1.87
N ALA A 134 10.01 9.93 -1.65
CA ALA A 134 9.23 9.34 -0.56
C ALA A 134 9.72 9.81 0.82
N CYS A 135 11.04 9.91 1.02
CA CYS A 135 11.62 10.36 2.29
C CYS A 135 11.42 11.87 2.52
N THR A 136 11.54 12.69 1.47
CA THR A 136 11.24 14.13 1.55
C THR A 136 9.78 14.36 1.91
N LEU A 137 8.88 13.65 1.24
CA LEU A 137 7.45 13.67 1.52
C LEU A 137 7.14 13.27 2.98
N ALA A 138 7.73 12.18 3.47
CA ALA A 138 7.51 11.72 4.84
C ALA A 138 7.93 12.78 5.88
N LYS A 139 9.00 13.52 5.61
CA LYS A 139 9.43 14.66 6.43
C LYS A 139 8.42 15.81 6.40
N GLU A 140 7.94 16.20 5.23
CA GLU A 140 6.94 17.26 5.03
C GLU A 140 5.60 16.93 5.70
N LEU A 141 5.22 15.65 5.67
CA LEU A 141 4.00 15.13 6.30
C LEU A 141 4.16 14.88 7.81
N GLU A 142 5.32 15.13 8.40
CA GLU A 142 5.60 14.91 9.83
C GLU A 142 5.34 13.45 10.27
N VAL A 143 5.68 12.49 9.41
CA VAL A 143 5.53 11.05 9.66
C VAL A 143 6.61 10.58 10.64
N LYS A 144 6.33 9.56 11.47
CA LYS A 144 7.35 8.96 12.35
C LYS A 144 8.07 7.78 11.74
N ASN A 145 7.32 6.88 11.13
CA ASN A 145 7.82 5.64 10.53
C ASN A 145 7.42 5.57 9.07
N LEU A 146 8.42 5.51 8.17
CA LEU A 146 8.20 5.34 6.73
C LEU A 146 8.57 3.91 6.33
N LEU A 147 7.62 3.19 5.75
CA LEU A 147 7.85 1.88 5.14
C LEU A 147 7.79 2.02 3.61
N LEU A 148 8.90 1.70 2.96
CA LEU A 148 9.06 1.75 1.51
C LEU A 148 8.75 0.39 0.89
N TYR A 149 7.91 0.39 -0.14
CA TYR A 149 7.56 -0.80 -0.91
C TYR A 149 7.57 -0.50 -2.42
N HIS A 150 7.17 -1.45 -3.24
CA HIS A 150 7.15 -1.35 -4.71
C HIS A 150 8.50 -0.91 -5.27
N THR A 151 9.53 -1.66 -4.96
CA THR A 151 10.92 -1.35 -5.27
C THR A 151 11.39 -2.20 -6.46
N GLU A 152 12.35 -1.67 -7.24
CA GLU A 152 13.02 -2.43 -8.30
C GLU A 152 13.85 -3.61 -7.74
N ASP A 153 14.16 -4.59 -8.60
CA ASP A 153 14.83 -5.85 -8.19
C ASP A 153 16.35 -5.88 -8.42
N LYS A 154 16.91 -4.91 -9.14
CA LYS A 154 18.35 -4.87 -9.43
C LYS A 154 19.22 -4.90 -8.17
N ASN A 155 18.77 -4.17 -7.15
CA ASN A 155 19.49 -4.02 -5.88
C ASN A 155 19.00 -4.96 -4.78
N ILE A 156 18.18 -5.98 -5.08
CA ILE A 156 17.44 -6.79 -4.10
C ILE A 156 18.31 -7.26 -2.92
N LYS A 157 19.57 -7.64 -3.14
CA LYS A 157 20.48 -8.14 -2.09
C LYS A 157 20.95 -7.05 -1.13
N ASN A 158 21.07 -5.81 -1.60
CA ASN A 158 21.61 -4.67 -0.85
C ASN A 158 20.55 -3.58 -0.66
N ARG A 159 19.34 -3.77 -1.17
CA ARG A 159 18.26 -2.79 -1.22
C ARG A 159 18.02 -2.12 0.12
N LYS A 160 17.84 -2.91 1.18
CA LYS A 160 17.62 -2.38 2.53
C LYS A 160 18.71 -1.40 2.96
N ALA A 161 19.98 -1.73 2.75
CA ALA A 161 21.10 -0.86 3.12
C ALA A 161 21.16 0.40 2.25
N LEU A 162 21.02 0.25 0.93
CA LEU A 162 21.13 1.36 -0.03
C LEU A 162 19.97 2.36 0.13
N TYR A 163 18.73 1.87 0.20
CA TYR A 163 17.55 2.70 0.37
C TYR A 163 17.55 3.42 1.72
N THR A 164 17.97 2.74 2.79
CA THR A 164 18.10 3.37 4.11
C THR A 164 19.19 4.44 4.09
N ALA A 165 20.33 4.19 3.46
CA ALA A 165 21.44 5.14 3.38
C ALA A 165 21.08 6.42 2.61
N GLU A 166 20.36 6.29 1.47
CA GLU A 166 19.86 7.44 0.72
C GLU A 166 18.76 8.17 1.51
N GLY A 167 17.79 7.42 2.02
CA GLY A 167 16.65 7.99 2.73
C GLY A 167 17.03 8.81 3.96
N ARG A 168 18.08 8.38 4.70
CA ARG A 168 18.61 9.11 5.86
C ARG A 168 19.15 10.50 5.55
N GLN A 169 19.44 10.80 4.30
CA GLN A 169 19.85 12.14 3.88
C GLN A 169 18.64 13.11 3.78
N HIS A 170 17.42 12.58 3.77
CA HIS A 170 16.21 13.35 3.50
C HIS A 170 15.15 13.24 4.61
N PHE A 171 15.25 12.22 5.47
CA PHE A 171 14.26 11.95 6.52
C PHE A 171 14.93 11.49 7.82
N ASP A 172 14.58 12.17 8.92
CA ASP A 172 15.16 11.94 10.23
C ASP A 172 14.39 10.87 11.06
N GLY A 173 13.18 10.49 10.62
CA GLY A 173 12.36 9.45 11.24
C GLY A 173 12.87 8.03 10.95
N ASN A 174 12.08 7.03 11.28
CA ASN A 174 12.46 5.64 11.03
C ASN A 174 12.13 5.23 9.59
N ILE A 175 13.10 4.58 8.92
CA ILE A 175 12.93 4.08 7.55
C ILE A 175 12.99 2.56 7.58
N TYR A 176 11.99 1.94 6.99
CA TYR A 176 11.85 0.49 6.86
C TYR A 176 11.79 0.10 5.38
N VAL A 177 12.61 -0.87 5.00
CA VAL A 177 12.64 -1.43 3.63
C VAL A 177 12.50 -2.94 3.77
N PRO A 178 11.28 -3.47 3.79
CA PRO A 178 11.05 -4.89 4.05
C PRO A 178 11.55 -5.80 2.93
N ASN A 179 11.92 -7.00 3.33
CA ASN A 179 11.95 -8.13 2.38
C ASN A 179 10.55 -8.73 2.30
N ASP A 180 10.30 -9.53 1.26
CA ASP A 180 9.05 -10.25 1.13
C ASP A 180 8.77 -11.10 2.38
N LEU A 181 7.54 -11.05 2.86
CA LEU A 181 7.07 -11.75 4.06
C LEU A 181 7.73 -11.31 5.39
N GLU A 182 8.51 -10.24 5.40
CA GLU A 182 9.01 -9.65 6.65
C GLU A 182 7.86 -9.10 7.47
N LYS A 183 7.87 -9.35 8.78
CA LYS A 183 6.79 -8.92 9.69
C LYS A 183 7.26 -7.76 10.55
N PHE A 184 6.41 -6.76 10.68
CA PHE A 184 6.55 -5.66 11.62
C PHE A 184 5.42 -5.72 12.65
N VAL A 185 5.75 -5.36 13.89
CA VAL A 185 4.77 -5.19 14.96
C VAL A 185 4.58 -3.68 15.13
N LEU A 186 3.34 -3.23 15.05
CA LEU A 186 2.93 -1.83 15.20
C LEU A 186 2.70 -1.48 16.66
#